data_79ccbdb103a1f1308c655796561c6507
#
_entry.id   79ccbdb103a1f1308c655796561c6507
#
_cell.length_a   1.000
_cell.length_b   1.000
_cell.length_c   1.000
_cell.angle_alpha   90.00
_cell.angle_beta   90.00
_cell.angle_gamma   90.00
#
_symmetry.space_group_name_H-M   'P 1'
#
loop_
_entity.id
_entity.type
_entity.pdbx_description
1 polymer ?
#
loop_
_entity_poly.entity_id
_entity_poly.type
_entity_poly.pdbx_seq_one_letter_code
_entity_poly.pdbx_strand_id
1 'polypeptide(L)'
;MLISKIELELEMLERHLLILKNVIREEPIGIMKLAEVTGLPKHKVRYSLRVLEHEGLIGPSMHGAVTTDKTLQFVQTLEVRIEALDKKVDEIKKLSGEI
;
A
#
# COMPACT_ATOMS: atom_id res chain seq x y z
N MET A 1 1.66 1.66 -22.63
CA MET A 1 1.07 0.38 -23.04
C MET A 1 -0.10 0.01 -22.14
N LEU A 2 -1.00 -0.79 -22.67
CA LEU A 2 -2.24 -1.14 -21.99
C LEU A 2 -2.03 -1.79 -20.61
N ILE A 3 -1.11 -2.72 -20.51
CA ILE A 3 -0.85 -3.49 -19.29
C ILE A 3 0.16 -2.82 -18.36
N SER A 4 1.10 -2.08 -18.93
CA SER A 4 2.19 -1.46 -18.13
C SER A 4 1.68 -0.55 -17.02
N LYS A 5 0.61 0.17 -17.28
CA LYS A 5 0.04 1.08 -16.29
C LYS A 5 -0.53 0.29 -15.11
N ILE A 6 -1.22 -0.81 -15.40
CA ILE A 6 -1.80 -1.67 -14.35
C ILE A 6 -0.70 -2.32 -13.52
N GLU A 7 0.36 -2.79 -14.18
CA GLU A 7 1.52 -3.36 -13.47
C GLU A 7 2.13 -2.34 -12.52
N LEU A 8 2.30 -1.11 -12.98
CA LEU A 8 2.84 -0.04 -12.15
C LEU A 8 1.94 0.26 -10.96
N GLU A 9 0.63 0.33 -11.18
CA GLU A 9 -0.34 0.58 -10.11
C GLU A 9 -0.32 -0.53 -9.05
N LEU A 10 -0.17 -1.78 -9.48
CA LEU A 10 -0.07 -2.91 -8.55
C LEU A 10 1.22 -2.87 -7.74
N GLU A 11 2.34 -2.51 -8.36
CA GLU A 11 3.60 -2.33 -7.65
C GLU A 11 3.50 -1.22 -6.61
N MET A 12 2.82 -0.13 -6.95
CA MET A 12 2.61 0.97 -6.03
C MET A 12 1.72 0.55 -4.86
N LEU A 13 0.65 -0.19 -5.13
CA LEU A 13 -0.22 -0.71 -4.08
C LEU A 13 0.58 -1.59 -3.12
N GLU A 14 1.36 -2.51 -3.65
CA GLU A 14 2.20 -3.40 -2.84
C GLU A 14 3.14 -2.60 -1.94
N ARG A 15 3.78 -1.57 -2.48
CA ARG A 15 4.69 -0.72 -1.72
C ARG A 15 3.96 0.04 -0.62
N HIS A 16 2.80 0.64 -0.94
CA HIS A 16 2.01 1.37 0.05
C HIS A 16 1.57 0.45 1.19
N LEU A 17 1.16 -0.77 0.87
CA LEU A 17 0.76 -1.74 1.90
C LEU A 17 1.94 -2.21 2.75
N LEU A 18 3.13 -2.33 2.16
CA LEU A 18 4.33 -2.65 2.90
C LEU A 18 4.67 -1.56 3.92
N ILE A 19 4.56 -0.29 3.51
CA ILE A 19 4.79 0.83 4.42
C ILE A 19 3.72 0.84 5.52
N LEU A 20 2.45 0.68 5.16
CA LEU A 20 1.36 0.66 6.14
C LEU A 20 1.56 -0.46 7.18
N LYS A 21 1.93 -1.65 6.72
CA LYS A 21 2.23 -2.79 7.61
C LYS A 21 3.27 -2.41 8.66
N ASN A 22 4.35 -1.75 8.23
CA ASN A 22 5.42 -1.37 9.14
C ASN A 22 5.03 -0.24 10.08
N VAL A 23 4.18 0.69 9.63
CA VAL A 23 3.64 1.73 10.51
C VAL A 23 2.77 1.09 11.60
N ILE A 24 1.88 0.18 11.22
CA ILE A 24 1.01 -0.51 12.18
C ILE A 24 1.83 -1.25 13.25
N ARG A 25 2.91 -1.91 12.85
CA ARG A 25 3.71 -2.74 13.75
C ARG A 25 4.65 -1.93 14.64
N GLU A 26 5.18 -0.83 14.13
CA GLU A 26 6.29 -0.13 14.77
C GLU A 26 5.98 1.32 15.16
N GLU A 27 4.73 1.75 15.04
CA GLU A 27 4.39 3.15 15.29
C GLU A 27 4.80 3.66 16.67
N PRO A 28 5.28 4.90 16.81
CA PRO A 28 5.57 5.85 15.71
C PRO A 28 6.86 5.49 15.00
N ILE A 29 6.89 5.66 13.68
CA ILE A 29 8.06 5.31 12.89
C ILE A 29 8.32 6.37 11.82
N GLY A 30 9.59 6.78 11.70
CA GLY A 30 10.02 7.80 10.73
C GLY A 30 10.53 7.22 9.44
N ILE A 31 10.84 8.13 8.50
CA ILE A 31 11.28 7.78 7.16
C ILE A 31 12.56 6.95 7.16
N MET A 32 13.54 7.33 7.99
CA MET A 32 14.83 6.64 8.00
C MET A 32 14.68 5.18 8.45
N LYS A 33 13.92 4.96 9.49
CA LYS A 33 13.68 3.60 9.99
C LYS A 33 12.85 2.78 9.00
N LEU A 34 11.85 3.39 8.38
CA LEU A 34 11.07 2.72 7.34
C LEU A 34 11.93 2.32 6.15
N ALA A 35 12.83 3.21 5.71
CA ALA A 35 13.75 2.89 4.62
C ALA A 35 14.66 1.73 5.01
N GLU A 36 15.14 1.71 6.25
CA GLU A 36 16.00 0.65 6.75
C GLU A 36 15.29 -0.71 6.78
N VAL A 37 14.10 -0.77 7.38
CA VAL A 37 13.40 -2.05 7.57
C VAL A 37 12.75 -2.59 6.29
N THR A 38 12.46 -1.72 5.33
CA THR A 38 11.84 -2.13 4.07
C THR A 38 12.83 -2.30 2.93
N GLY A 39 14.02 -1.72 3.07
CA GLY A 39 15.01 -1.69 1.98
C GLY A 39 14.66 -0.74 0.86
N LEU A 40 13.61 0.08 1.03
CA LEU A 40 13.19 1.03 0.00
C LEU A 40 13.98 2.33 0.08
N PRO A 41 14.22 2.99 -1.06
CA PRO A 41 14.82 4.33 -1.05
C PRO A 41 13.92 5.32 -0.32
N LYS A 42 14.51 6.32 0.32
CA LYS A 42 13.77 7.32 1.10
C LYS A 42 12.69 8.02 0.28
N HIS A 43 12.96 8.34 -0.99
CA HIS A 43 11.97 9.05 -1.80
C HIS A 43 10.72 8.20 -2.06
N LYS A 44 10.86 6.88 -2.17
CA LYS A 44 9.73 5.96 -2.31
C LYS A 44 8.96 5.83 -1.01
N VAL A 45 9.67 5.80 0.13
CA VAL A 45 9.03 5.80 1.45
C VAL A 45 8.20 7.08 1.63
N ARG A 46 8.77 8.24 1.31
CA ARG A 46 8.06 9.52 1.42
C ARG A 46 6.81 9.55 0.58
N TYR A 47 6.89 9.05 -0.64
CA TYR A 47 5.74 9.03 -1.52
C TYR A 47 4.61 8.16 -0.96
N SER A 48 4.94 6.95 -0.50
CA SER A 48 3.95 6.06 0.10
C SER A 48 3.33 6.66 1.36
N LEU A 49 4.13 7.30 2.22
CA LEU A 49 3.62 7.97 3.41
C LEU A 49 2.65 9.09 3.03
N ARG A 50 2.98 9.86 1.99
CA ARG A 50 2.10 10.94 1.52
C ARG A 50 0.77 10.40 1.02
N VAL A 51 0.80 9.33 0.24
CA VAL A 51 -0.43 8.70 -0.26
C VAL A 51 -1.28 8.17 0.89
N LEU A 52 -0.67 7.44 1.82
CA LEU A 52 -1.38 6.86 2.97
C LEU A 52 -1.96 7.96 3.87
N GLU A 53 -1.23 9.04 4.06
CA GLU A 53 -1.69 10.17 4.86
C GLU A 53 -2.86 10.87 4.18
N HIS A 54 -2.78 11.06 2.86
CA HIS A 54 -3.87 11.64 2.08
C HIS A 54 -5.15 10.80 2.16
N GLU A 55 -5.01 9.49 2.21
CA GLU A 55 -6.14 8.57 2.36
C GLU A 55 -6.64 8.48 3.82
N GLY A 56 -5.97 9.15 4.74
CA GLY A 56 -6.34 9.13 6.14
C GLY A 56 -5.99 7.86 6.90
N LEU A 57 -5.12 7.02 6.34
CA LEU A 57 -4.74 5.74 6.94
C LEU A 57 -3.58 5.84 7.92
N ILE A 58 -2.82 6.92 7.83
CA ILE A 58 -1.77 7.26 8.78
C ILE A 58 -1.80 8.76 9.03
N GLY A 59 -1.16 9.19 10.10
CA GLY A 59 -1.02 10.60 10.42
C GLY A 59 0.37 10.90 10.93
N PRO A 60 0.77 12.18 10.94
CA PRO A 60 2.05 12.59 11.49
C PRO A 60 1.99 12.66 13.00
N SER A 61 3.16 12.44 13.63
CA SER A 61 3.34 12.71 15.05
C SER A 61 4.75 13.26 15.26
N MET A 62 5.03 13.69 16.49
CA MET A 62 6.34 14.24 16.83
C MET A 62 7.47 13.22 16.54
N HIS A 63 7.19 11.93 16.66
CA HIS A 63 8.20 10.88 16.54
C HIS A 63 8.03 10.01 15.28
N GLY A 64 7.19 10.40 14.34
CA GLY A 64 7.01 9.69 13.09
C GLY A 64 5.55 9.38 12.78
N ALA A 65 5.34 8.53 11.79
CA ALA A 65 4.01 8.15 11.34
C ALA A 65 3.31 7.25 12.36
N VAL A 66 2.02 7.48 12.52
CA VAL A 66 1.16 6.68 13.40
C VAL A 66 -0.12 6.31 12.67
N THR A 67 -0.80 5.27 13.15
CA THR A 67 -2.11 4.88 12.62
C THR A 67 -3.18 5.89 13.02
N THR A 68 -4.34 5.78 12.37
CA THR A 68 -5.51 6.61 12.65
C THR A 68 -6.70 5.72 13.03
N ASP A 69 -7.83 6.33 13.36
CA ASP A 69 -9.06 5.59 13.63
C ASP A 69 -9.64 4.90 12.38
N LYS A 70 -9.15 5.27 11.17
CA LYS A 70 -9.59 4.65 9.92
C LYS A 70 -8.76 3.41 9.55
N THR A 71 -7.60 3.24 10.16
CA THR A 71 -6.66 2.17 9.80
C THR A 71 -7.27 0.78 9.98
N LEU A 72 -7.87 0.53 11.13
CA LEU A 72 -8.45 -0.78 11.43
C LEU A 72 -9.55 -1.15 10.44
N GLN A 73 -10.45 -0.22 10.16
CA GLN A 73 -11.55 -0.44 9.22
C GLN A 73 -11.00 -0.78 7.83
N PHE A 74 -9.99 -0.06 7.39
CA PHE A 74 -9.34 -0.33 6.11
C PHE A 74 -8.77 -1.75 6.08
N VAL A 75 -8.02 -2.14 7.11
CA VAL A 75 -7.40 -3.45 7.20
C VAL A 75 -8.46 -4.56 7.19
N GLN A 76 -9.58 -4.35 7.89
CA GLN A 76 -10.65 -5.34 7.96
C GLN A 76 -11.32 -5.60 6.61
N THR A 77 -11.34 -4.62 5.73
CA THR A 77 -11.95 -4.74 4.40
C THR A 77 -10.94 -5.09 3.30
N LEU A 78 -9.66 -4.97 3.60
CA LEU A 78 -8.60 -5.09 2.59
C LEU A 78 -8.59 -6.45 1.89
N GLU A 79 -8.66 -7.53 2.65
CA GLU A 79 -8.60 -8.89 2.10
C GLU A 79 -9.72 -9.15 1.11
N VAL A 80 -10.94 -8.74 1.47
CA VAL A 80 -12.11 -8.91 0.60
C VAL A 80 -11.93 -8.13 -0.71
N ARG A 81 -11.38 -6.92 -0.63
CA ARG A 81 -11.13 -6.10 -1.81
C ARG A 81 -10.03 -6.67 -2.70
N ILE A 82 -8.99 -7.22 -2.08
CA ILE A 82 -7.90 -7.89 -2.82
C ILE A 82 -8.46 -9.14 -3.53
N GLU A 83 -9.29 -9.91 -2.85
CA GLU A 83 -9.94 -11.09 -3.45
C GLU A 83 -10.81 -10.69 -4.65
N ALA A 84 -11.49 -9.57 -4.58
CA ALA A 84 -12.28 -9.06 -5.71
C ALA A 84 -11.39 -8.70 -6.90
N LEU A 85 -10.23 -8.12 -6.64
CA LEU A 85 -9.25 -7.83 -7.69
C LEU A 85 -8.71 -9.13 -8.32
N ASP A 86 -8.41 -10.11 -7.50
CA ASP A 86 -7.92 -11.40 -7.96
C ASP A 86 -8.94 -12.11 -8.85
N LYS A 87 -10.21 -12.05 -8.46
CA LYS A 87 -11.29 -12.61 -9.26
C LYS A 87 -11.40 -11.91 -10.62
N LYS A 88 -11.24 -10.60 -10.64
CA LYS A 88 -11.26 -9.83 -11.89
C LYS A 88 -10.09 -10.21 -12.77
N VAL A 89 -8.91 -10.43 -12.20
CA VAL A 89 -7.75 -10.90 -12.94
C VAL A 89 -8.01 -12.27 -13.57
N ASP A 90 -8.68 -13.17 -12.85
CA ASP A 90 -9.04 -14.48 -13.38
C ASP A 90 -9.98 -14.38 -14.57
N GLU A 91 -10.96 -13.48 -14.52
CA GLU A 91 -11.85 -13.21 -15.64
C GLU A 91 -11.09 -12.71 -16.86
N ILE A 92 -10.11 -11.83 -16.64
CA ILE A 92 -9.25 -11.30 -17.70
C ILE A 92 -8.38 -12.40 -18.30
N LYS A 93 -7.88 -13.32 -17.48
CA LYS A 93 -7.09 -14.47 -17.96
C LYS A 93 -7.92 -15.33 -18.91
N LYS A 94 -9.18 -15.59 -18.56
CA LYS A 94 -10.07 -16.37 -19.42
C LYS A 94 -10.26 -15.68 -20.76
N LEU A 95 -10.53 -14.36 -20.71
CA LEU A 95 -10.72 -13.57 -21.93
C LEU A 95 -9.45 -13.59 -22.79
N SER A 96 -8.28 -13.48 -22.17
CA SER A 96 -6.99 -13.53 -22.85
C SER A 96 -6.80 -14.85 -23.59
N GLY A 97 -7.26 -15.96 -23.00
CA GLY A 97 -7.18 -17.28 -23.63
C GLY A 97 -8.09 -17.43 -24.85
N GLU A 98 -9.07 -16.54 -25.01
CA GLU A 98 -9.99 -16.56 -26.15
C GLU A 98 -9.52 -15.69 -27.32
N ILE A 99 -8.48 -14.90 -27.13
CA ILE A 99 -7.89 -14.07 -28.17
C ILE A 99 -6.90 -14.87 -29.01
#